data_b28b774523e75b6580ee348910a6163e
#
_entry.id   b28b774523e75b6580ee348910a6163e
#
_cell.length_a   1.000
_cell.length_b   1.000
_cell.length_c   1.000
_cell.angle_alpha   90.00
_cell.angle_beta   90.00
_cell.angle_gamma   90.00
#
_symmetry.space_group_name_H-M   'P 1'
#
loop_
_entity.id
_entity.type
_entity.pdbx_description
1 polymer ?
#
loop_
_entity_poly.entity_id
_entity_poly.type
_entity_poly.pdbx_seq_one_letter_code
_entity_poly.pdbx_strand_id
1 'polypeptide(L)'
;MSTEPAVSPAELRARLIEQAARILGEEGPSALSARRLATAAGTSTMAVYTHFGSMAGVVDEVATEGFRRLIDHVDAVGTSDDPLADLRRMAGGYRDNALENRHLFGVMFGAISLGGFHGRGADPEVSLAAFDQIVSGIERAMAAGVLREGDARAVAAQFWSALHGYVMLELAGMDRVVDDSERTVLWPMLAHLLEALAPAPR
;
A
#
# COMPACT_ATOMS: atom_id res chain seq x y z
N MET A 1 9.18 29.38 31.00
CA MET A 1 9.82 28.81 29.80
C MET A 1 9.42 27.34 29.77
N SER A 2 8.38 27.02 28.97
CA SER A 2 7.98 25.63 28.75
C SER A 2 8.99 24.99 27.81
N THR A 3 9.78 24.06 28.32
CA THR A 3 10.62 23.17 27.50
C THR A 3 9.68 22.27 26.72
N GLU A 4 9.56 22.48 25.40
CA GLU A 4 8.95 21.50 24.52
C GLU A 4 9.67 20.15 24.72
N PRO A 5 8.93 19.06 24.88
CA PRO A 5 9.55 17.75 25.05
C PRO A 5 10.41 17.43 23.81
N ALA A 6 11.63 16.98 24.03
CA ALA A 6 12.52 16.58 22.94
C ALA A 6 11.83 15.47 22.12
N VAL A 7 11.71 15.68 20.82
CA VAL A 7 11.12 14.70 19.89
C VAL A 7 11.93 13.40 19.97
N SER A 8 11.26 12.28 20.20
CA SER A 8 11.93 10.98 20.29
C SER A 8 12.55 10.57 18.92
N PRO A 9 13.58 9.72 18.90
CA PRO A 9 14.14 9.21 17.65
C PRO A 9 13.11 8.53 16.75
N ALA A 10 12.14 7.81 17.33
CA ALA A 10 11.05 7.16 16.58
C ALA A 10 10.09 8.18 15.94
N GLU A 11 9.70 9.21 16.68
CA GLU A 11 8.85 10.29 16.17
C GLU A 11 9.56 11.10 15.07
N LEU A 12 10.86 11.35 15.23
CA LEU A 12 11.65 12.03 14.19
C LEU A 12 11.72 11.17 12.92
N ARG A 13 11.95 9.86 13.06
CA ARG A 13 11.99 8.93 11.94
C ARG A 13 10.66 8.90 11.18
N ALA A 14 9.54 8.77 11.88
CA ALA A 14 8.21 8.81 11.30
C ALA A 14 7.96 10.13 10.54
N ARG A 15 8.30 11.28 11.15
CA ARG A 15 8.18 12.58 10.52
C ARG A 15 9.04 12.72 9.26
N LEU A 16 10.25 12.16 9.26
CA LEU A 16 11.13 12.15 8.08
C LEU A 16 10.50 11.32 6.95
N ILE A 17 9.92 10.17 7.24
CA ILE A 17 9.22 9.31 6.25
C ILE A 17 8.03 10.07 5.65
N GLU A 18 7.18 10.70 6.47
CA GLU A 18 6.04 11.48 6.00
C GLU A 18 6.47 12.63 5.07
N GLN A 19 7.48 13.40 5.47
CA GLN A 19 7.96 14.50 4.65
C GLN A 19 8.61 14.00 3.35
N ALA A 20 9.32 12.88 3.38
CA ALA A 20 9.89 12.28 2.17
C ALA A 20 8.79 11.80 1.21
N ALA A 21 7.76 11.10 1.72
CA ALA A 21 6.62 10.67 0.93
C ALA A 21 5.91 11.85 0.26
N ARG A 22 5.66 12.94 1.03
CA ARG A 22 5.04 14.16 0.52
C ARG A 22 5.88 14.81 -0.58
N ILE A 23 7.19 15.01 -0.36
CA ILE A 23 8.09 15.61 -1.36
C ILE A 23 8.09 14.76 -2.64
N LEU A 24 8.19 13.44 -2.51
CA LEU A 24 8.18 12.53 -3.66
C LEU A 24 6.85 12.58 -4.44
N GLY A 25 5.73 12.61 -3.72
CA GLY A 25 4.40 12.61 -4.31
C GLY A 25 3.99 13.94 -4.95
N GLU A 26 4.37 15.08 -4.35
CA GLU A 26 3.96 16.42 -4.81
C GLU A 26 4.97 17.06 -5.76
N GLU A 27 6.27 16.92 -5.47
CA GLU A 27 7.35 17.63 -6.16
C GLU A 27 8.19 16.72 -7.06
N GLY A 28 8.01 15.39 -6.91
CA GLY A 28 8.76 14.38 -7.66
C GLY A 28 10.15 14.07 -7.11
N PRO A 29 10.81 13.03 -7.66
CA PRO A 29 12.08 12.51 -7.12
C PRO A 29 13.22 13.52 -7.14
N SER A 30 13.29 14.41 -8.13
CA SER A 30 14.33 15.41 -8.27
C SER A 30 14.34 16.46 -7.14
N ALA A 31 13.22 16.65 -6.47
CA ALA A 31 13.09 17.56 -5.33
C ALA A 31 13.60 16.95 -4.01
N LEU A 32 13.70 15.62 -3.92
CA LEU A 32 14.13 14.95 -2.70
C LEU A 32 15.65 15.04 -2.53
N SER A 33 16.08 15.73 -1.48
CA SER A 33 17.48 15.80 -1.05
C SER A 33 17.56 15.83 0.47
N ALA A 34 18.71 15.45 1.03
CA ALA A 34 18.91 15.46 2.48
C ALA A 34 18.65 16.84 3.09
N ARG A 35 19.03 17.92 2.41
CA ARG A 35 18.79 19.30 2.85
C ARG A 35 17.31 19.66 2.81
N ARG A 36 16.61 19.35 1.70
CA ARG A 36 15.17 19.61 1.55
C ARG A 36 14.37 18.85 2.60
N LEU A 37 14.69 17.56 2.78
CA LEU A 37 14.05 16.68 3.76
C LEU A 37 14.30 17.15 5.20
N ALA A 38 15.55 17.45 5.55
CA ALA A 38 15.91 17.95 6.88
C ALA A 38 15.16 19.25 7.22
N THR A 39 15.10 20.21 6.25
CA THR A 39 14.35 21.45 6.41
C THR A 39 12.85 21.17 6.62
N ALA A 40 12.24 20.32 5.82
CA ALA A 40 10.81 19.98 5.93
C ALA A 40 10.47 19.29 7.25
N ALA A 41 11.38 18.45 7.77
CA ALA A 41 11.20 17.75 9.03
C ALA A 41 11.67 18.54 10.28
N GLY A 42 12.21 19.75 10.10
CA GLY A 42 12.73 20.57 11.21
C GLY A 42 13.92 19.93 11.92
N THR A 43 14.85 19.34 11.16
CA THR A 43 16.03 18.64 11.71
C THR A 43 17.30 18.92 10.89
N SER A 44 18.38 18.20 11.17
CA SER A 44 19.66 18.31 10.45
C SER A 44 19.82 17.25 9.37
N THR A 45 20.65 17.50 8.36
CA THR A 45 21.04 16.51 7.36
C THR A 45 21.78 15.32 7.99
N MET A 46 22.50 15.53 9.08
CA MET A 46 23.15 14.46 9.85
C MET A 46 22.11 13.49 10.40
N ALA A 47 20.98 14.00 10.94
CA ALA A 47 19.91 13.15 11.44
C ALA A 47 19.30 12.29 10.31
N VAL A 48 19.11 12.84 9.10
CA VAL A 48 18.65 12.05 7.94
C VAL A 48 19.57 10.87 7.67
N TYR A 49 20.88 11.11 7.59
CA TYR A 49 21.85 10.03 7.35
C TYR A 49 21.99 9.06 8.54
N THR A 50 21.83 9.53 9.77
CA THR A 50 21.82 8.66 10.96
C THR A 50 20.68 7.65 10.92
N HIS A 51 19.48 8.09 10.45
CA HIS A 51 18.30 7.22 10.41
C HIS A 51 18.25 6.29 9.19
N PHE A 52 18.76 6.71 8.04
CA PHE A 52 18.52 6.02 6.76
C PHE A 52 19.81 5.64 6.01
N GLY A 53 20.97 6.09 6.45
CA GLY A 53 22.28 5.82 5.82
C GLY A 53 22.48 6.57 4.49
N SER A 54 21.46 6.61 3.63
CA SER A 54 21.53 7.24 2.31
C SER A 54 20.17 7.80 1.89
N MET A 55 20.12 8.60 0.81
CA MET A 55 18.86 9.05 0.23
C MET A 55 18.10 7.90 -0.45
N ALA A 56 18.79 6.90 -1.00
CA ALA A 56 18.15 5.67 -1.47
C ALA A 56 17.49 4.92 -0.30
N GLY A 57 18.17 4.82 0.86
CA GLY A 57 17.59 4.24 2.08
C GLY A 57 16.36 4.99 2.60
N VAL A 58 16.26 6.32 2.39
CA VAL A 58 15.03 7.07 2.67
C VAL A 58 13.88 6.57 1.80
N VAL A 59 14.10 6.42 0.49
CA VAL A 59 13.07 5.96 -0.46
C VAL A 59 12.63 4.52 -0.16
N ASP A 60 13.60 3.63 0.11
CA ASP A 60 13.33 2.24 0.48
C ASP A 60 12.45 2.17 1.73
N GLU A 61 12.75 3.01 2.73
CA GLU A 61 11.98 3.02 3.97
C GLU A 61 10.60 3.65 3.81
N VAL A 62 10.44 4.67 2.96
CA VAL A 62 9.14 5.23 2.59
C VAL A 62 8.25 4.15 1.95
N ALA A 63 8.80 3.36 1.02
CA ALA A 63 8.08 2.25 0.40
C ALA A 63 7.71 1.16 1.43
N THR A 64 8.63 0.80 2.30
CA THR A 64 8.43 -0.20 3.36
C THR A 64 7.32 0.23 4.34
N GLU A 65 7.33 1.50 4.75
CA GLU A 65 6.29 2.07 5.62
C GLU A 65 4.91 2.03 4.95
N GLY A 66 4.86 2.30 3.64
CA GLY A 66 3.62 2.18 2.88
C GLY A 66 3.03 0.77 2.95
N PHE A 67 3.85 -0.28 2.82
CA PHE A 67 3.40 -1.66 2.96
C PHE A 67 2.99 -2.00 4.40
N ARG A 68 3.67 -1.49 5.43
CA ARG A 68 3.25 -1.69 6.83
C ARG A 68 1.86 -1.12 7.06
N ARG A 69 1.59 0.10 6.62
CA ARG A 69 0.25 0.71 6.74
C ARG A 69 -0.82 -0.05 5.97
N LEU A 70 -0.47 -0.58 4.79
CA LEU A 70 -1.37 -1.44 4.03
C LEU A 70 -1.74 -2.69 4.82
N ILE A 71 -0.76 -3.36 5.42
CA ILE A 71 -0.97 -4.53 6.29
C ILE A 71 -1.90 -4.16 7.44
N ASP A 72 -1.62 -3.07 8.15
CA ASP A 72 -2.44 -2.62 9.29
C ASP A 72 -3.88 -2.32 8.88
N HIS A 73 -4.11 -1.69 7.73
CA HIS A 73 -5.46 -1.41 7.22
C HIS A 73 -6.24 -2.69 6.86
N VAL A 74 -5.56 -3.65 6.27
CA VAL A 74 -6.15 -4.94 5.93
C VAL A 74 -6.41 -5.77 7.19
N ASP A 75 -5.51 -5.77 8.15
CA ASP A 75 -5.70 -6.47 9.43
C ASP A 75 -6.86 -5.88 10.24
N ALA A 76 -7.04 -4.56 10.20
CA ALA A 76 -8.09 -3.87 10.93
C ALA A 76 -9.51 -4.26 10.49
N VAL A 77 -9.70 -4.74 9.25
CA VAL A 77 -11.03 -5.18 8.77
C VAL A 77 -11.46 -6.54 9.34
N GLY A 78 -10.53 -7.29 9.90
CA GLY A 78 -10.78 -8.58 10.56
C GLY A 78 -11.31 -9.67 9.65
N THR A 79 -11.63 -10.81 10.24
CA THR A 79 -12.18 -11.99 9.57
C THR A 79 -13.52 -12.42 10.17
N SER A 80 -14.37 -13.09 9.37
CA SER A 80 -15.67 -13.62 9.78
C SER A 80 -15.87 -15.05 9.25
N ASP A 81 -17.09 -15.59 9.44
CA ASP A 81 -17.47 -16.89 8.88
C ASP A 81 -17.84 -16.81 7.38
N ASP A 82 -17.84 -15.61 6.77
CA ASP A 82 -18.08 -15.39 5.35
C ASP A 82 -16.78 -14.97 4.64
N PRO A 83 -16.03 -15.89 4.02
CA PRO A 83 -14.78 -15.58 3.36
C PRO A 83 -14.90 -14.66 2.16
N LEU A 84 -16.04 -14.65 1.44
CA LEU A 84 -16.23 -13.72 0.32
C LEU A 84 -16.48 -12.29 0.80
N ALA A 85 -17.24 -12.13 1.88
CA ALA A 85 -17.39 -10.84 2.54
C ALA A 85 -16.05 -10.35 3.12
N ASP A 86 -15.20 -11.26 3.63
CA ASP A 86 -13.87 -10.93 4.11
C ASP A 86 -12.97 -10.41 2.98
N LEU A 87 -12.95 -11.06 1.82
CA LEU A 87 -12.20 -10.59 0.65
C LEU A 87 -12.68 -9.20 0.19
N ARG A 88 -13.99 -8.95 0.24
CA ARG A 88 -14.56 -7.64 -0.08
C ARG A 88 -14.09 -6.58 0.92
N ARG A 89 -14.13 -6.86 2.23
CA ARG A 89 -13.64 -5.93 3.26
C ARG A 89 -12.14 -5.66 3.11
N MET A 90 -11.35 -6.70 2.83
CA MET A 90 -9.93 -6.58 2.54
C MET A 90 -9.67 -5.66 1.34
N ALA A 91 -10.44 -5.79 0.25
CA ALA A 91 -10.36 -4.88 -0.89
C ALA A 91 -10.71 -3.44 -0.51
N GLY A 92 -11.69 -3.25 0.37
CA GLY A 92 -12.03 -1.94 0.96
C GLY A 92 -10.85 -1.36 1.72
N GLY A 93 -10.28 -2.11 2.68
CA GLY A 93 -9.12 -1.68 3.47
C GLY A 93 -7.89 -1.35 2.60
N TYR A 94 -7.66 -2.14 1.54
CA TYR A 94 -6.61 -1.84 0.56
C TYR A 94 -6.83 -0.48 -0.12
N ARG A 95 -8.06 -0.23 -0.61
CA ARG A 95 -8.43 1.03 -1.27
C ARG A 95 -8.36 2.21 -0.30
N ASP A 96 -8.91 2.06 0.91
CA ASP A 96 -8.90 3.10 1.94
C ASP A 96 -7.46 3.50 2.31
N ASN A 97 -6.57 2.53 2.51
CA ASN A 97 -5.14 2.80 2.69
C ASN A 97 -4.55 3.62 1.52
N ALA A 98 -4.88 3.27 0.28
CA ALA A 98 -4.36 3.97 -0.90
C ALA A 98 -4.83 5.43 -0.96
N LEU A 99 -6.08 5.70 -0.60
CA LEU A 99 -6.67 7.05 -0.60
C LEU A 99 -6.13 7.89 0.57
N GLU A 100 -6.02 7.32 1.76
CA GLU A 100 -5.51 7.99 2.95
C GLU A 100 -4.00 8.25 2.88
N ASN A 101 -3.25 7.29 2.33
CA ASN A 101 -1.80 7.32 2.25
C ASN A 101 -1.28 7.49 0.82
N ARG A 102 -1.96 8.31 -0.01
CA ARG A 102 -1.71 8.44 -1.46
C ARG A 102 -0.24 8.66 -1.85
N HIS A 103 0.51 9.44 -1.06
CA HIS A 103 1.92 9.71 -1.34
C HIS A 103 2.78 8.48 -1.08
N LEU A 104 2.56 7.78 0.03
CA LEU A 104 3.22 6.51 0.34
C LEU A 104 2.89 5.47 -0.72
N PHE A 105 1.60 5.33 -1.06
CA PHE A 105 1.13 4.36 -2.06
C PHE A 105 1.77 4.60 -3.43
N GLY A 106 1.90 5.85 -3.86
CA GLY A 106 2.61 6.21 -5.09
C GLY A 106 4.08 5.80 -5.08
N VAL A 107 4.76 5.89 -3.93
CA VAL A 107 6.16 5.47 -3.78
C VAL A 107 6.29 3.95 -3.74
N MET A 108 5.38 3.22 -3.07
CA MET A 108 5.40 1.75 -2.98
C MET A 108 5.50 1.09 -4.35
N PHE A 109 4.69 1.55 -5.30
CA PHE A 109 4.54 0.95 -6.62
C PHE A 109 5.27 1.71 -7.73
N GLY A 110 5.66 2.96 -7.48
CA GLY A 110 6.41 3.81 -8.42
C GLY A 110 7.91 3.90 -8.12
N ALA A 111 8.40 3.39 -7.00
CA ALA A 111 9.77 3.53 -6.53
C ALA A 111 10.83 3.03 -7.55
N ILE A 112 10.51 2.03 -8.34
CA ILE A 112 11.38 1.51 -9.42
C ILE A 112 11.54 2.55 -10.55
N SER A 113 10.56 3.43 -10.74
CA SER A 113 10.54 4.49 -11.77
C SER A 113 11.08 5.83 -11.29
N LEU A 114 11.45 5.96 -10.02
CA LEU A 114 11.94 7.19 -9.39
C LEU A 114 13.37 7.54 -9.79
N GLY A 115 13.59 7.66 -11.09
CA GLY A 115 14.84 7.92 -11.80
C GLY A 115 15.95 8.57 -10.99
N GLY A 116 17.02 7.83 -10.72
CA GLY A 116 18.20 8.30 -10.00
C GLY A 116 18.35 7.79 -8.56
N PHE A 117 17.29 7.33 -7.91
CA PHE A 117 17.39 6.61 -6.63
C PHE A 117 17.45 5.10 -6.90
N HIS A 118 18.66 4.56 -7.01
CA HIS A 118 18.88 3.12 -7.11
C HIS A 118 18.86 2.49 -5.71
N GLY A 119 17.67 2.47 -5.09
CA GLY A 119 17.41 1.75 -3.85
C GLY A 119 17.16 0.25 -4.10
N ARG A 120 17.01 -0.50 -3.02
CA ARG A 120 16.60 -1.91 -3.06
C ARG A 120 15.08 -2.07 -3.24
N GLY A 121 14.33 -0.96 -3.14
CA GLY A 121 12.89 -0.95 -3.00
C GLY A 121 12.43 -1.22 -1.57
N ALA A 122 11.15 -1.47 -1.38
CA ALA A 122 10.61 -1.87 -0.08
C ALA A 122 11.27 -3.16 0.42
N ASP A 123 11.26 -3.34 1.75
CA ASP A 123 11.65 -4.60 2.37
C ASP A 123 10.86 -5.78 1.75
N PRO A 124 11.55 -6.78 1.14
CA PRO A 124 10.86 -7.89 0.48
C PRO A 124 9.98 -8.71 1.41
N GLU A 125 10.35 -8.87 2.69
CA GLU A 125 9.56 -9.62 3.65
C GLU A 125 8.24 -8.87 3.94
N VAL A 126 8.31 -7.55 4.13
CA VAL A 126 7.13 -6.72 4.40
C VAL A 126 6.21 -6.65 3.17
N SER A 127 6.77 -6.44 1.98
CA SER A 127 5.97 -6.39 0.75
C SER A 127 5.30 -7.72 0.42
N LEU A 128 5.99 -8.84 0.68
CA LEU A 128 5.44 -10.18 0.50
C LEU A 128 4.35 -10.48 1.54
N ALA A 129 4.52 -10.07 2.79
CA ALA A 129 3.52 -10.22 3.84
C ALA A 129 2.19 -9.53 3.49
N ALA A 130 2.25 -8.34 2.87
CA ALA A 130 1.06 -7.66 2.38
C ALA A 130 0.31 -8.46 1.31
N PHE A 131 1.03 -9.10 0.38
CA PHE A 131 0.42 -9.97 -0.62
C PHE A 131 -0.13 -11.28 0.00
N ASP A 132 0.59 -11.85 0.98
CA ASP A 132 0.19 -13.10 1.64
C ASP A 132 -1.12 -12.95 2.44
N GLN A 133 -1.52 -11.75 2.85
CA GLN A 133 -2.86 -11.51 3.40
C GLN A 133 -3.96 -11.86 2.39
N ILE A 134 -3.79 -11.47 1.11
CA ILE A 134 -4.75 -11.80 0.05
C ILE A 134 -4.73 -13.30 -0.22
N VAL A 135 -3.54 -13.92 -0.26
CA VAL A 135 -3.40 -15.39 -0.43
C VAL A 135 -4.17 -16.11 0.65
N SER A 136 -3.98 -15.74 1.91
CA SER A 136 -4.67 -16.34 3.06
C SER A 136 -6.20 -16.20 2.96
N GLY A 137 -6.69 -15.05 2.49
CA GLY A 137 -8.12 -14.84 2.24
C GLY A 137 -8.68 -15.78 1.16
N ILE A 138 -7.95 -15.97 0.08
CA ILE A 138 -8.31 -16.89 -1.00
C ILE A 138 -8.27 -18.35 -0.51
N GLU A 139 -7.22 -18.74 0.24
CA GLU A 139 -7.11 -20.10 0.82
C GLU A 139 -8.30 -20.42 1.73
N ARG A 140 -8.72 -19.46 2.57
CA ARG A 140 -9.91 -19.61 3.42
C ARG A 140 -11.18 -19.80 2.58
N ALA A 141 -11.33 -19.05 1.49
CA ALA A 141 -12.48 -19.17 0.60
C ALA A 141 -12.51 -20.52 -0.14
N MET A 142 -11.36 -21.04 -0.55
CA MET A 142 -11.22 -22.39 -1.10
C MET A 142 -11.53 -23.47 -0.06
N ALA A 143 -10.96 -23.35 1.14
CA ALA A 143 -11.20 -24.31 2.23
C ALA A 143 -12.67 -24.35 2.68
N ALA A 144 -13.39 -23.23 2.60
CA ALA A 144 -14.83 -23.14 2.84
C ALA A 144 -15.68 -23.67 1.67
N GLY A 145 -15.07 -24.04 0.55
CA GLY A 145 -15.76 -24.54 -0.65
C GLY A 145 -16.55 -23.47 -1.41
N VAL A 146 -16.33 -22.17 -1.14
CA VAL A 146 -16.98 -21.06 -1.86
C VAL A 146 -16.19 -20.64 -3.10
N LEU A 147 -14.92 -20.98 -3.16
CA LEU A 147 -14.11 -20.95 -4.38
C LEU A 147 -13.65 -22.39 -4.70
N ARG A 148 -13.50 -22.69 -6.00
CA ARG A 148 -12.94 -23.97 -6.42
C ARG A 148 -11.49 -24.12 -5.97
N GLU A 149 -11.06 -25.33 -5.66
CA GLU A 149 -9.67 -25.64 -5.36
C GLU A 149 -8.74 -25.27 -6.54
N GLY A 150 -7.55 -24.79 -6.23
CA GLY A 150 -6.57 -24.38 -7.22
C GLY A 150 -5.35 -23.71 -6.61
N ASP A 151 -4.58 -23.03 -7.44
CA ASP A 151 -3.43 -22.23 -6.99
C ASP A 151 -3.91 -20.91 -6.36
N ALA A 152 -3.96 -20.86 -5.03
CA ALA A 152 -4.41 -19.70 -4.27
C ALA A 152 -3.55 -18.44 -4.55
N ARG A 153 -2.23 -18.61 -4.78
CA ARG A 153 -1.36 -17.47 -5.12
C ARG A 153 -1.69 -16.89 -6.49
N ALA A 154 -1.98 -17.75 -7.48
CA ALA A 154 -2.38 -17.28 -8.80
C ALA A 154 -3.73 -16.55 -8.76
N VAL A 155 -4.70 -17.06 -7.98
CA VAL A 155 -6.00 -16.41 -7.79
C VAL A 155 -5.85 -15.10 -7.03
N ALA A 156 -5.03 -15.06 -5.97
CA ALA A 156 -4.72 -13.84 -5.24
C ALA A 156 -4.07 -12.78 -6.15
N ALA A 157 -3.17 -13.19 -7.05
CA ALA A 157 -2.56 -12.27 -8.01
C ALA A 157 -3.58 -11.70 -9.01
N GLN A 158 -4.56 -12.49 -9.47
CA GLN A 158 -5.66 -12.00 -10.31
C GLN A 158 -6.53 -10.98 -9.56
N PHE A 159 -6.92 -11.32 -8.34
CA PHE A 159 -7.72 -10.43 -7.48
C PHE A 159 -6.99 -9.11 -7.20
N TRP A 160 -5.73 -9.20 -6.80
CA TRP A 160 -4.90 -8.03 -6.56
C TRP A 160 -4.69 -7.19 -7.81
N SER A 161 -4.44 -7.80 -8.98
CA SER A 161 -4.25 -7.07 -10.24
C SER A 161 -5.47 -6.26 -10.62
N ALA A 162 -6.67 -6.82 -10.45
CA ALA A 162 -7.92 -6.11 -10.71
C ALA A 162 -8.12 -4.95 -9.72
N LEU A 163 -7.98 -5.22 -8.42
CA LEU A 163 -8.11 -4.23 -7.35
C LEU A 163 -7.09 -3.08 -7.51
N HIS A 164 -5.81 -3.44 -7.65
CA HIS A 164 -4.73 -2.48 -7.80
C HIS A 164 -4.89 -1.62 -9.06
N GLY A 165 -5.26 -2.23 -10.19
CA GLY A 165 -5.52 -1.51 -11.43
C GLY A 165 -6.61 -0.45 -11.27
N TYR A 166 -7.72 -0.79 -10.63
CA TYR A 166 -8.77 0.16 -10.31
C TYR A 166 -8.27 1.30 -9.42
N VAL A 167 -7.60 0.97 -8.31
CA VAL A 167 -7.09 1.96 -7.35
C VAL A 167 -6.08 2.91 -7.98
N MET A 168 -5.21 2.41 -8.86
CA MET A 168 -4.27 3.26 -9.60
C MET A 168 -4.98 4.25 -10.53
N LEU A 169 -6.04 3.84 -11.21
CA LEU A 169 -6.87 4.73 -12.04
C LEU A 169 -7.60 5.76 -11.18
N GLU A 170 -8.12 5.37 -10.03
CA GLU A 170 -8.78 6.25 -9.08
C GLU A 170 -7.82 7.32 -8.53
N LEU A 171 -6.63 6.93 -8.09
CA LEU A 171 -5.60 7.87 -7.63
C LEU A 171 -5.14 8.84 -8.72
N ALA A 172 -5.17 8.42 -9.99
CA ALA A 172 -4.89 9.26 -11.14
C ALA A 172 -6.08 10.15 -11.56
N GLY A 173 -7.25 10.03 -10.91
CA GLY A 173 -8.48 10.75 -11.26
C GLY A 173 -9.12 10.30 -12.57
N MET A 174 -8.75 9.10 -13.07
CA MET A 174 -9.26 8.51 -14.30
C MET A 174 -10.51 7.62 -14.09
N ASP A 175 -10.94 7.44 -12.87
CA ASP A 175 -12.14 6.70 -12.48
C ASP A 175 -13.44 7.43 -12.88
N ARG A 176 -13.35 8.74 -13.16
CA ARG A 176 -14.49 9.62 -13.50
C ARG A 176 -15.11 9.39 -14.88
N VAL A 177 -14.60 8.41 -15.63
CA VAL A 177 -15.19 8.00 -16.93
C VAL A 177 -16.55 7.33 -16.75
N VAL A 178 -16.88 6.90 -15.53
CA VAL A 178 -18.16 6.29 -15.15
C VAL A 178 -18.65 6.92 -13.85
N ASP A 179 -19.93 7.25 -13.78
CA ASP A 179 -20.54 7.75 -12.54
C ASP A 179 -20.52 6.67 -11.45
N ASP A 180 -20.16 7.06 -10.22
CA ASP A 180 -20.09 6.18 -9.07
C ASP A 180 -19.26 4.91 -9.38
N SER A 181 -18.02 5.13 -9.86
CA SER A 181 -17.12 4.06 -10.34
C SER A 181 -16.83 2.99 -9.27
N GLU A 182 -16.79 3.37 -8.00
CA GLU A 182 -16.65 2.40 -6.91
C GLU A 182 -17.79 1.37 -6.95
N ARG A 183 -19.04 1.83 -7.00
CA ARG A 183 -20.23 0.97 -6.97
C ARG A 183 -20.44 0.24 -8.29
N THR A 184 -20.14 0.89 -9.43
CA THR A 184 -20.49 0.37 -10.75
C THR A 184 -19.33 -0.36 -11.45
N VAL A 185 -18.10 -0.18 -11.01
CA VAL A 185 -16.91 -0.82 -11.58
C VAL A 185 -16.19 -1.70 -10.57
N LEU A 186 -15.68 -1.14 -9.46
CA LEU A 186 -14.83 -1.89 -8.52
C LEU A 186 -15.53 -3.13 -7.98
N TRP A 187 -16.68 -2.93 -7.31
CA TRP A 187 -17.34 -4.05 -6.64
C TRP A 187 -17.89 -5.09 -7.60
N PRO A 188 -18.54 -4.73 -8.73
CA PRO A 188 -18.95 -5.71 -9.72
C PRO A 188 -17.76 -6.45 -10.35
N MET A 189 -16.66 -5.78 -10.66
CA MET A 189 -15.47 -6.41 -11.24
C MET A 189 -14.90 -7.49 -10.33
N LEU A 190 -14.72 -7.20 -9.04
CA LEU A 190 -14.24 -8.19 -8.08
C LEU A 190 -15.25 -9.31 -7.85
N ALA A 191 -16.56 -9.00 -7.82
CA ALA A 191 -17.60 -10.01 -7.71
C ALA A 191 -17.60 -10.96 -8.91
N HIS A 192 -17.59 -10.47 -10.14
CA HIS A 192 -17.52 -11.30 -11.35
C HIS A 192 -16.27 -12.19 -11.39
N LEU A 193 -15.12 -11.67 -10.92
CA LEU A 193 -13.90 -12.47 -10.82
C LEU A 193 -14.09 -13.65 -9.84
N LEU A 194 -14.65 -13.41 -8.66
CA LEU A 194 -14.88 -14.43 -7.64
C LEU A 194 -15.98 -15.42 -8.07
N GLU A 195 -17.05 -14.94 -8.73
CA GLU A 195 -18.12 -15.79 -9.30
C GLU A 195 -17.58 -16.75 -10.37
N ALA A 196 -16.69 -16.27 -11.24
CA ALA A 196 -16.03 -17.12 -12.25
C ALA A 196 -15.16 -18.23 -11.65
N LEU A 197 -14.74 -18.05 -10.39
CA LEU A 197 -13.94 -19.00 -9.60
C LEU A 197 -14.80 -19.86 -8.65
N ALA A 198 -16.10 -19.66 -8.62
CA ALA A 198 -17.01 -20.49 -7.82
C ALA A 198 -17.00 -21.96 -8.27
N PRO A 199 -17.28 -22.92 -7.38
CA PRO A 199 -17.46 -24.32 -7.76
C PRO A 199 -18.57 -24.48 -8.80
N ALA A 200 -18.43 -25.48 -9.70
CA ALA A 200 -19.52 -25.81 -10.61
C ALA A 200 -20.78 -26.18 -9.81
N PRO A 201 -21.97 -25.78 -10.25
CA PRO A 201 -23.22 -26.21 -9.61
C PRO A 201 -23.29 -27.75 -9.66
N ARG A 202 -23.64 -28.36 -8.52
CA ARG A 202 -23.82 -29.79 -8.40
C ARG A 202 -25.09 -30.25 -9.08
#